data_3adb2d361e6089c466c02bf4f51546f5
#
_entry.id   3adb2d361e6089c466c02bf4f51546f5
#
_cell.length_a   1.000
_cell.length_b   1.000
_cell.length_c   1.000
_cell.angle_alpha   90.00
_cell.angle_beta   90.00
_cell.angle_gamma   90.00
#
_symmetry.space_group_name_H-M   'P 1'
#
loop_
_entity.id
_entity.type
_entity.pdbx_description
1 polymer ?
#
loop_
_entity_poly.entity_id
_entity_poly.type
_entity_poly.pdbx_seq_one_letter_code
_entity_poly.pdbx_strand_id
1 'polypeptide(L)'
;RLNDLPALCAPLQKSNVIIYADMYAYNALKGSYPAELLKEATEEDFGTEFLDYKMSIKTVQSIREAIAHIQEYGSKHSECIVTEDKTRAEWFCRDVDAGCVYVNVPTSFTDGAQFGLGAEIGISTQKLHARGPMALEELTTYKWIVEGEGQVRKR
;
A
#
# COMPACT_ATOMS: atom_id res chain seq x y z
N ARG A 1 14.92 11.18 -5.76
CA ARG A 1 14.25 11.73 -6.96
C ARG A 1 13.48 13.03 -6.71
N LEU A 2 13.99 13.89 -5.80
CA LEU A 2 13.35 15.18 -5.51
C LEU A 2 13.22 16.08 -6.74
N ASN A 3 14.19 16.03 -7.66
CA ASN A 3 14.17 16.82 -8.89
C ASN A 3 13.04 16.42 -9.86
N ASP A 4 12.53 15.21 -9.77
CA ASP A 4 11.42 14.71 -10.62
C ASP A 4 10.05 15.06 -10.03
N LEU A 5 10.01 15.44 -8.74
CA LEU A 5 8.77 15.65 -7.98
C LEU A 5 7.83 16.69 -8.60
N PRO A 6 8.33 17.86 -9.08
CA PRO A 6 7.47 18.83 -9.76
C PRO A 6 6.73 18.26 -10.97
N ALA A 7 7.41 17.48 -11.80
CA ALA A 7 6.81 16.85 -12.97
C ALA A 7 5.80 15.75 -12.58
N LEU A 8 6.10 14.96 -11.56
CA LEU A 8 5.21 13.91 -11.03
C LEU A 8 3.93 14.49 -10.41
N CYS A 9 4.04 15.63 -9.71
CA CYS A 9 2.90 16.26 -9.04
C CYS A 9 2.08 17.18 -9.96
N ALA A 10 2.63 17.62 -11.11
CA ALA A 10 1.94 18.56 -11.99
C ALA A 10 0.51 18.11 -12.40
N PRO A 11 0.23 16.84 -12.73
CA PRO A 11 -1.14 16.42 -13.08
C PRO A 11 -2.14 16.56 -11.92
N LEU A 12 -1.69 16.49 -10.67
CA LEU A 12 -2.54 16.55 -9.47
C LEU A 12 -3.18 17.91 -9.26
N GLN A 13 -2.58 18.98 -9.84
CA GLN A 13 -3.13 20.34 -9.80
C GLN A 13 -4.54 20.41 -10.44
N LYS A 14 -4.79 19.61 -11.48
CA LYS A 14 -6.10 19.59 -12.17
C LYS A 14 -7.25 19.14 -11.28
N SER A 15 -6.93 18.35 -10.26
CA SER A 15 -7.90 17.84 -9.28
C SER A 15 -7.81 18.57 -7.94
N ASN A 16 -7.07 19.70 -7.87
CA ASN A 16 -6.87 20.49 -6.66
C ASN A 16 -6.38 19.65 -5.46
N VAL A 17 -5.49 18.67 -5.71
CA VAL A 17 -4.95 17.81 -4.63
C VAL A 17 -4.12 18.65 -3.67
N ILE A 18 -4.44 18.60 -2.39
CA ILE A 18 -3.61 19.22 -1.34
C ILE A 18 -2.46 18.28 -0.99
N ILE A 19 -1.25 18.81 -1.05
CA ILE A 19 -0.02 18.05 -0.72
C ILE A 19 0.52 18.54 0.61
N TYR A 20 0.62 17.64 1.60
CA TYR A 20 1.35 17.81 2.85
C TYR A 20 2.74 17.23 2.65
N ALA A 21 3.76 18.07 2.59
CA ALA A 21 5.10 17.69 2.23
C ALA A 21 6.10 17.93 3.37
N ASP A 22 7.04 17.00 3.57
CA ASP A 22 8.17 17.30 4.42
C ASP A 22 9.01 18.45 3.86
N MET A 23 9.95 18.97 4.64
CA MET A 23 10.75 20.13 4.27
C MET A 23 11.45 19.96 2.90
N TYR A 24 11.94 18.78 2.57
CA TYR A 24 12.68 18.54 1.32
C TYR A 24 11.71 18.50 0.12
N ALA A 25 10.60 17.78 0.24
CA ALA A 25 9.57 17.72 -0.80
C ALA A 25 8.87 19.09 -0.96
N TYR A 26 8.60 19.80 0.13
CA TYR A 26 8.03 21.13 0.10
C TYR A 26 8.92 22.10 -0.69
N ASN A 27 10.22 22.13 -0.39
CA ASN A 27 11.16 23.00 -1.11
C ASN A 27 11.30 22.64 -2.60
N ALA A 28 11.21 21.35 -2.94
CA ALA A 28 11.23 20.88 -4.33
C ALA A 28 9.97 21.30 -5.11
N LEU A 29 8.81 21.38 -4.45
CA LEU A 29 7.53 21.74 -5.07
C LEU A 29 7.26 23.24 -5.07
N LYS A 30 7.91 23.99 -4.18
CA LYS A 30 7.71 25.44 -4.02
C LYS A 30 7.97 26.18 -5.33
N GLY A 31 6.98 26.96 -5.78
CA GLY A 31 7.02 27.69 -7.04
C GLY A 31 6.64 26.90 -8.29
N SER A 32 6.51 25.57 -8.20
CA SER A 32 6.04 24.70 -9.27
C SER A 32 4.67 24.07 -8.99
N TYR A 33 4.23 24.08 -7.75
CA TYR A 33 2.90 23.64 -7.30
C TYR A 33 2.14 24.83 -6.71
N PRO A 34 0.79 24.93 -6.84
CA PRO A 34 -0.01 26.04 -6.30
C PRO A 34 0.21 26.19 -4.79
N ALA A 35 0.52 27.42 -4.35
CA ALA A 35 0.90 27.68 -2.96
C ALA A 35 -0.25 27.38 -1.97
N GLU A 36 -1.50 27.57 -2.37
CA GLU A 36 -2.68 27.28 -1.58
C GLU A 36 -2.93 25.77 -1.38
N LEU A 37 -2.39 24.93 -2.27
CA LEU A 37 -2.50 23.47 -2.23
C LEU A 37 -1.26 22.77 -1.66
N LEU A 38 -0.17 23.52 -1.40
CA LEU A 38 1.08 22.97 -0.84
C LEU A 38 1.22 23.39 0.62
N LYS A 39 1.30 22.41 1.50
CA LYS A 39 1.40 22.60 2.95
C LYS A 39 2.59 21.86 3.53
N GLU A 40 3.14 22.35 4.63
CA GLU A 40 4.13 21.62 5.41
C GLU A 40 3.42 20.48 6.16
N ALA A 41 4.00 19.27 6.08
CA ALA A 41 3.48 18.10 6.78
C ALA A 41 3.86 18.12 8.26
N THR A 42 2.94 17.68 9.08
CA THR A 42 3.16 17.28 10.48
C THR A 42 3.36 15.76 10.55
N GLU A 43 3.80 15.22 11.67
CA GLU A 43 3.92 13.76 11.86
C GLU A 43 2.57 13.05 11.72
N GLU A 44 1.48 13.67 12.14
CA GLU A 44 0.12 13.12 12.04
C GLU A 44 -0.32 12.93 10.58
N ASP A 45 0.11 13.82 9.67
CA ASP A 45 -0.27 13.75 8.26
C ASP A 45 0.25 12.49 7.56
N PHE A 46 1.34 11.90 8.04
CA PHE A 46 1.91 10.69 7.43
C PHE A 46 1.10 9.42 7.74
N GLY A 47 0.35 9.40 8.84
CA GLY A 47 -0.53 8.29 9.21
C GLY A 47 -2.01 8.55 8.95
N THR A 48 -2.36 9.70 8.38
CA THR A 48 -3.76 10.09 8.17
C THR A 48 -4.30 9.53 6.86
N GLU A 49 -5.41 8.80 6.93
CA GLU A 49 -6.24 8.48 5.78
C GLU A 49 -7.20 9.65 5.51
N PHE A 50 -6.87 10.46 4.53
CA PHE A 50 -7.56 11.73 4.30
C PHE A 50 -8.98 11.61 3.74
N LEU A 51 -9.32 10.51 3.04
CA LEU A 51 -10.62 10.29 2.37
C LEU A 51 -11.04 11.46 1.46
N ASP A 52 -10.07 12.13 0.86
CA ASP A 52 -10.24 13.35 0.07
C ASP A 52 -9.06 13.48 -0.92
N TYR A 53 -9.11 14.44 -1.83
CA TYR A 53 -8.00 14.79 -2.71
C TYR A 53 -6.84 15.43 -1.92
N LYS A 54 -6.25 14.64 -1.07
CA LYS A 54 -5.13 15.01 -0.19
C LYS A 54 -4.12 13.87 -0.14
N MET A 55 -2.85 14.22 -0.01
CA MET A 55 -1.78 13.24 0.19
C MET A 55 -0.64 13.83 1.00
N SER A 56 0.13 12.97 1.67
CA SER A 56 1.41 13.35 2.28
C SER A 56 2.59 12.85 1.44
N ILE A 57 3.71 13.58 1.52
CA ILE A 57 4.97 13.21 0.88
C ILE A 57 6.08 13.25 1.92
N LYS A 58 6.71 12.10 2.14
CA LYS A 58 7.91 11.92 2.98
C LYS A 58 9.12 11.61 2.11
N THR A 59 10.18 12.38 2.28
CA THR A 59 11.48 12.11 1.67
C THR A 59 12.27 11.14 2.54
N VAL A 60 12.80 10.09 1.94
CA VAL A 60 13.61 9.07 2.61
C VAL A 60 14.94 8.88 1.87
N GLN A 61 15.99 8.44 2.58
CA GLN A 61 17.33 8.28 2.02
C GLN A 61 17.62 6.87 1.53
N SER A 62 16.79 5.90 1.91
CA SER A 62 17.00 4.50 1.57
C SER A 62 15.70 3.72 1.54
N ILE A 63 15.73 2.55 0.88
CA ILE A 63 14.60 1.60 0.91
C ILE A 63 14.32 1.10 2.34
N ARG A 64 15.33 0.97 3.19
CA ARG A 64 15.16 0.59 4.60
C ARG A 64 14.35 1.63 5.35
N GLU A 65 14.66 2.90 5.15
CA GLU A 65 13.92 4.01 5.77
C GLU A 65 12.49 4.08 5.22
N ALA A 66 12.29 3.84 3.91
CA ALA A 66 10.96 3.75 3.32
C ALA A 66 10.12 2.65 3.96
N ILE A 67 10.69 1.44 4.10
CA ILE A 67 10.01 0.29 4.72
C ILE A 67 9.68 0.59 6.20
N ALA A 68 10.62 1.19 6.96
CA ALA A 68 10.38 1.58 8.34
C ALA A 68 9.23 2.60 8.46
N HIS A 69 9.21 3.60 7.59
CA HIS A 69 8.14 4.60 7.53
C HIS A 69 6.77 3.95 7.21
N ILE A 70 6.72 3.05 6.23
CA ILE A 70 5.49 2.29 5.90
C ILE A 70 5.02 1.45 7.09
N GLN A 71 5.94 0.80 7.81
CA GLN A 71 5.60 -0.02 8.98
C GLN A 71 5.02 0.81 10.13
N GLU A 72 5.48 2.04 10.28
CA GLU A 72 5.04 2.96 11.34
C GLU A 72 3.71 3.63 11.02
N TYR A 73 3.56 4.14 9.79
CA TYR A 73 2.44 5.00 9.41
C TYR A 73 1.41 4.31 8.50
N GLY A 74 1.75 3.19 7.85
CA GLY A 74 0.88 2.51 6.90
C GLY A 74 -0.30 1.81 7.55
N SER A 75 -1.43 1.76 6.84
CA SER A 75 -2.65 1.05 7.25
C SER A 75 -2.53 -0.48 7.14
N LYS A 76 -1.44 -0.99 6.55
CA LYS A 76 -1.21 -2.40 6.19
C LYS A 76 -2.18 -2.92 5.12
N HIS A 77 -2.83 -2.03 4.41
CA HIS A 77 -3.77 -2.38 3.36
C HIS A 77 -3.04 -2.70 2.05
N SER A 78 -2.49 -1.70 1.40
CA SER A 78 -1.87 -1.84 0.06
C SER A 78 -0.68 -0.91 -0.09
N GLU A 79 0.45 -1.47 -0.48
CA GLU A 79 1.70 -0.74 -0.64
C GLU A 79 2.33 -1.02 -2.00
N CYS A 80 3.01 -0.05 -2.57
CA CYS A 80 3.61 -0.17 -3.89
C CYS A 80 5.03 0.40 -3.94
N ILE A 81 5.92 -0.30 -4.63
CA ILE A 81 7.21 0.25 -5.05
C ILE A 81 7.22 0.50 -6.56
N VAL A 82 7.76 1.64 -6.97
CA VAL A 82 8.06 1.94 -8.39
C VAL A 82 9.57 1.91 -8.58
N THR A 83 10.07 0.90 -9.26
CA THR A 83 11.50 0.67 -9.45
C THR A 83 11.80 -0.23 -10.65
N GLU A 84 12.94 -0.02 -11.30
CA GLU A 84 13.52 -0.93 -12.29
C GLU A 84 14.49 -1.95 -11.67
N ASP A 85 14.90 -1.71 -10.42
CA ASP A 85 15.83 -2.57 -9.66
C ASP A 85 15.07 -3.76 -9.08
N LYS A 86 15.26 -4.94 -9.67
CA LYS A 86 14.60 -6.19 -9.25
C LYS A 86 14.95 -6.59 -7.81
N THR A 87 16.19 -6.37 -7.38
CA THR A 87 16.63 -6.71 -6.02
C THR A 87 15.92 -5.85 -4.98
N ARG A 88 15.73 -4.55 -5.28
CA ARG A 88 14.94 -3.67 -4.41
C ARG A 88 13.47 -4.02 -4.43
N ALA A 89 12.90 -4.39 -5.57
CA ALA A 89 11.53 -4.85 -5.67
C ALA A 89 11.29 -6.09 -4.80
N GLU A 90 12.16 -7.11 -4.91
CA GLU A 90 12.11 -8.34 -4.10
C GLU A 90 12.24 -8.04 -2.61
N TRP A 91 13.18 -7.16 -2.24
CA TRP A 91 13.35 -6.74 -0.85
C TRP A 91 12.09 -6.06 -0.30
N PHE A 92 11.52 -5.12 -1.06
CA PHE A 92 10.28 -4.44 -0.69
C PHE A 92 9.12 -5.42 -0.49
N CYS A 93 8.89 -6.32 -1.45
CA CYS A 93 7.83 -7.33 -1.38
C CYS A 93 7.98 -8.27 -0.19
N ARG A 94 9.21 -8.61 0.20
CA ARG A 94 9.48 -9.50 1.33
C ARG A 94 9.27 -8.83 2.68
N ASP A 95 9.72 -7.57 2.81
CA ASP A 95 9.86 -6.92 4.12
C ASP A 95 8.68 -5.98 4.46
N VAL A 96 7.85 -5.59 3.47
CA VAL A 96 6.65 -4.79 3.71
C VAL A 96 5.51 -5.67 4.19
N ASP A 97 4.97 -5.33 5.37
CA ASP A 97 3.86 -6.04 5.99
C ASP A 97 2.51 -5.36 5.64
N ALA A 98 1.98 -5.70 4.46
CA ALA A 98 0.67 -5.24 4.00
C ALA A 98 -0.17 -6.40 3.45
N GLY A 99 -1.48 -6.19 3.33
CA GLY A 99 -2.40 -7.15 2.72
C GLY A 99 -2.09 -7.40 1.25
N CYS A 100 -1.71 -6.34 0.53
CA CYS A 100 -1.29 -6.40 -0.86
C CYS A 100 -0.01 -5.57 -1.06
N VAL A 101 0.98 -6.14 -1.74
CA VAL A 101 2.25 -5.46 -2.06
C VAL A 101 2.49 -5.52 -3.56
N TYR A 102 2.74 -4.37 -4.15
CA TYR A 102 2.80 -4.18 -5.60
C TYR A 102 4.16 -3.69 -6.07
N VAL A 103 4.49 -4.02 -7.31
CA VAL A 103 5.65 -3.49 -8.01
C VAL A 103 5.21 -2.90 -9.34
N ASN A 104 5.43 -1.60 -9.54
CA ASN A 104 5.19 -0.88 -10.80
C ASN A 104 3.72 -0.91 -11.29
N VAL A 105 2.77 -1.12 -10.40
CA VAL A 105 1.33 -1.06 -10.69
C VAL A 105 0.60 -0.29 -9.59
N PRO A 106 -0.53 0.37 -9.88
CA PRO A 106 -1.26 1.14 -8.87
C PRO A 106 -1.90 0.24 -7.81
N THR A 107 -1.96 0.73 -6.58
CA THR A 107 -2.63 0.06 -5.45
C THR A 107 -4.15 -0.09 -5.66
N SER A 108 -4.74 0.66 -6.60
CA SER A 108 -6.14 0.54 -7.02
C SER A 108 -6.51 -0.82 -7.64
N PHE A 109 -5.51 -1.68 -7.90
CA PHE A 109 -5.75 -3.08 -8.25
C PHE A 109 -6.15 -3.94 -7.04
N THR A 110 -6.11 -3.42 -5.82
CA THR A 110 -6.66 -4.13 -4.64
C THR A 110 -8.19 -4.08 -4.71
N ASP A 111 -8.74 -5.04 -5.41
CA ASP A 111 -10.16 -5.17 -5.73
C ASP A 111 -10.46 -6.64 -6.04
N GLY A 112 -11.55 -7.17 -5.49
CA GLY A 112 -11.91 -8.58 -5.64
C GLY A 112 -12.16 -9.00 -7.09
N ALA A 113 -12.71 -8.10 -7.94
CA ALA A 113 -12.90 -8.38 -9.36
C ALA A 113 -11.55 -8.42 -10.10
N GLN A 114 -10.62 -7.52 -9.77
CA GLN A 114 -9.27 -7.50 -10.36
C GLN A 114 -8.45 -8.73 -9.96
N PHE A 115 -8.68 -9.26 -8.76
CA PHE A 115 -8.06 -10.50 -8.27
C PHE A 115 -8.73 -11.77 -8.81
N GLY A 116 -9.80 -11.63 -9.60
CA GLY A 116 -10.53 -12.77 -10.17
C GLY A 116 -11.43 -13.50 -9.19
N LEU A 117 -11.76 -12.89 -8.06
CA LEU A 117 -12.61 -13.48 -7.01
C LEU A 117 -14.12 -13.38 -7.32
N GLY A 118 -14.48 -12.64 -8.38
CA GLY A 118 -15.87 -12.44 -8.81
C GLY A 118 -16.70 -11.48 -7.95
N ALA A 119 -16.27 -11.23 -6.72
CA ALA A 119 -16.90 -10.29 -5.78
C ALA A 119 -15.87 -9.82 -4.76
N GLU A 120 -16.23 -8.84 -3.94
CA GLU A 120 -15.47 -8.41 -2.76
C GLU A 120 -16.46 -8.14 -1.63
N ILE A 121 -16.26 -8.80 -0.50
CA ILE A 121 -17.00 -8.54 0.75
C ILE A 121 -16.20 -7.64 1.70
N GLY A 122 -14.93 -7.45 1.42
CA GLY A 122 -14.02 -6.57 2.15
C GLY A 122 -12.57 -6.89 1.85
N ILE A 123 -11.69 -6.07 2.42
CA ILE A 123 -10.24 -6.24 2.34
C ILE A 123 -9.70 -6.31 3.76
N SER A 124 -9.08 -7.44 4.12
CA SER A 124 -8.58 -7.68 5.46
C SER A 124 -7.08 -7.39 5.58
N THR A 125 -6.68 -6.70 6.64
CA THR A 125 -5.27 -6.55 7.03
C THR A 125 -4.85 -7.56 8.11
N GLN A 126 -5.77 -8.42 8.56
CA GLN A 126 -5.56 -9.40 9.61
C GLN A 126 -4.59 -10.52 9.18
N LYS A 127 -3.99 -11.20 10.18
CA LYS A 127 -3.07 -12.34 9.95
C LYS A 127 -3.61 -13.67 10.50
N LEU A 128 -4.71 -13.63 11.24
CA LEU A 128 -5.32 -14.82 11.85
C LEU A 128 -6.43 -15.45 11.00
N HIS A 129 -6.77 -14.84 9.88
CA HIS A 129 -7.78 -15.29 8.92
C HIS A 129 -7.34 -14.87 7.53
N ALA A 130 -8.25 -14.85 6.54
CA ALA A 130 -7.96 -14.33 5.21
C ALA A 130 -7.37 -12.92 5.25
N ARG A 131 -6.45 -12.64 4.35
CA ARG A 131 -5.76 -11.36 4.25
C ARG A 131 -5.79 -10.85 2.80
N GLY A 132 -5.92 -9.54 2.62
CA GLY A 132 -6.16 -8.92 1.32
C GLY A 132 -7.64 -8.97 0.94
N PRO A 133 -8.00 -8.86 -0.35
CA PRO A 133 -9.37 -8.99 -0.82
C PRO A 133 -9.99 -10.34 -0.45
N MET A 134 -11.24 -10.30 0.03
CA MET A 134 -12.00 -11.47 0.46
C MET A 134 -13.31 -11.58 -0.33
N ALA A 135 -13.66 -12.78 -0.71
CA ALA A 135 -14.89 -13.07 -1.42
C ALA A 135 -15.59 -14.36 -0.91
N LEU A 136 -16.13 -15.16 -1.80
CA LEU A 136 -16.94 -16.33 -1.43
C LEU A 136 -16.15 -17.39 -0.64
N GLU A 137 -14.90 -17.63 -0.99
CA GLU A 137 -14.07 -18.66 -0.34
C GLU A 137 -13.87 -18.39 1.15
N GLU A 138 -13.67 -17.13 1.53
CA GLU A 138 -13.45 -16.71 2.92
C GLU A 138 -14.72 -16.78 3.78
N LEU A 139 -15.89 -16.89 3.16
CA LEU A 139 -17.18 -17.12 3.84
C LEU A 139 -17.42 -18.60 4.15
N THR A 140 -16.59 -19.50 3.64
CA THR A 140 -16.74 -20.92 3.77
C THR A 140 -15.61 -21.54 4.58
N THR A 141 -15.76 -22.82 4.92
CA THR A 141 -14.71 -23.63 5.50
C THR A 141 -14.78 -25.04 4.95
N TYR A 142 -13.80 -25.84 5.23
CA TYR A 142 -13.73 -27.22 4.78
C TYR A 142 -13.84 -28.20 5.96
N LYS A 143 -14.21 -29.44 5.65
CA LYS A 143 -14.10 -30.59 6.56
C LYS A 143 -13.29 -31.69 5.89
N TRP A 144 -12.54 -32.41 6.68
CA TRP A 144 -11.86 -33.59 6.22
C TRP A 144 -12.83 -34.77 6.22
N ILE A 145 -12.91 -35.51 5.12
CA ILE A 145 -13.59 -36.80 5.04
C ILE A 145 -12.47 -37.85 4.92
N VAL A 146 -12.44 -38.76 5.89
CA VAL A 146 -11.42 -39.80 5.94
C VAL A 146 -12.16 -41.17 5.92
N GLU A 147 -11.95 -41.91 4.85
CA GLU A 147 -12.50 -43.24 4.68
C GLU A 147 -11.37 -44.26 4.83
N GLY A 148 -11.69 -45.39 5.43
CA GLY A 148 -10.73 -46.48 5.65
C GLY A 148 -11.41 -47.85 5.66
N GLU A 149 -10.59 -48.88 5.57
CA GLU A 149 -11.03 -50.32 5.55
C GLU A 149 -10.62 -51.01 6.86
N GLY A 150 -10.62 -50.31 7.98
CA GLY A 150 -10.28 -50.87 9.30
C GLY A 150 -8.80 -50.81 9.69
N GLN A 151 -8.00 -49.96 9.00
CA GLN A 151 -6.61 -49.74 9.36
C GLN A 151 -6.50 -49.18 10.77
N VAL A 152 -5.51 -49.64 11.54
CA VAL A 152 -5.19 -49.16 12.88
C VAL A 152 -3.91 -48.38 12.87
N ARG A 153 -3.89 -47.26 13.58
CA ARG A 153 -2.64 -46.47 13.77
C ARG A 153 -1.74 -47.24 14.76
N LYS A 154 -0.57 -47.69 14.30
CA LYS A 154 0.44 -48.24 15.19
C LYS A 154 0.98 -47.09 16.08
N ARG A 155 1.15 -47.39 17.36
CA ARG A 155 1.78 -46.51 18.36
C ARG A 155 3.29 -46.55 18.24
#